data_7c17095b99ad4f55dcceb4737dfa0d14
#
_entry.id   7c17095b99ad4f55dcceb4737dfa0d14
#
_cell.length_a   1.000
_cell.length_b   1.000
_cell.length_c   1.000
_cell.angle_alpha   90.00
_cell.angle_beta   90.00
_cell.angle_gamma   90.00
#
_symmetry.space_group_name_H-M   'P 1'
#
loop_
_entity.id
_entity.type
_entity.pdbx_description
1 polymer ?
#
loop_
_entity_poly.entity_id
_entity_poly.type
_entity_poly.pdbx_seq_one_letter_code
_entity_poly.pdbx_strand_id
1 'polypeptide(L)'
;MNTGKYQITDKNELSEKVFPYLAKRGLENVTIRELCRGTGIVQGSLYYWFDDKTTIVCESTEWGLKNVTNQIFEYAFASINDLRSFFSNCLDEVSKYKNELRFVYQLAASPVYGEKIRATEKEFNLIYDKYTRRLSALLNCKEQNLKPLVYLFISAVLDYVIWDEKEKSQMQLELIYSVLPKIMR
;
A
#
# COMPACT_ATOMS: atom_id res chain seq x y z
N MET A 1 3.43 -33.67 -23.59
CA MET A 1 3.90 -32.61 -22.70
C MET A 1 2.70 -31.99 -22.00
N ASN A 2 2.51 -32.34 -20.74
CA ASN A 2 1.36 -31.91 -19.97
C ASN A 2 1.68 -30.49 -19.45
N THR A 3 1.24 -29.45 -20.15
CA THR A 3 1.29 -28.09 -19.64
C THR A 3 0.24 -28.00 -18.53
N GLY A 4 0.68 -28.24 -17.30
CA GLY A 4 -0.15 -28.07 -16.12
C GLY A 4 -0.73 -26.66 -16.14
N LYS A 5 -2.01 -26.56 -16.52
CA LYS A 5 -2.79 -25.33 -16.34
C LYS A 5 -2.79 -25.04 -14.84
N TYR A 6 -2.08 -24.01 -14.43
CA TYR A 6 -2.09 -23.53 -13.07
C TYR A 6 -3.54 -23.15 -12.75
N GLN A 7 -4.20 -23.95 -11.95
CA GLN A 7 -5.59 -23.73 -11.58
C GLN A 7 -5.60 -22.75 -10.41
N ILE A 8 -5.92 -21.51 -10.72
CA ILE A 8 -6.08 -20.45 -9.71
C ILE A 8 -7.32 -20.75 -8.87
N THR A 9 -7.13 -20.87 -7.57
CA THR A 9 -8.13 -21.38 -6.64
C THR A 9 -8.94 -20.27 -5.97
N ASP A 10 -8.41 -19.04 -5.90
CA ASP A 10 -9.12 -17.91 -5.33
C ASP A 10 -8.73 -16.56 -5.98
N LYS A 11 -9.51 -15.54 -5.65
CA LYS A 11 -9.35 -14.16 -6.15
C LYS A 11 -8.07 -13.48 -5.64
N ASN A 12 -7.60 -13.83 -4.46
CA ASN A 12 -6.40 -13.25 -3.86
C ASN A 12 -5.15 -13.72 -4.61
N GLU A 13 -5.10 -15.00 -4.98
CA GLU A 13 -4.00 -15.57 -5.79
C GLU A 13 -3.87 -14.86 -7.16
N LEU A 14 -5.00 -14.48 -7.76
CA LEU A 14 -5.00 -13.65 -8.97
C LEU A 14 -4.41 -12.27 -8.69
N SER A 15 -4.88 -11.62 -7.64
CA SER A 15 -4.46 -10.27 -7.25
C SER A 15 -2.98 -10.21 -6.91
N GLU A 16 -2.44 -11.25 -6.27
CA GLU A 16 -1.01 -11.40 -5.97
C GLU A 16 -0.13 -11.38 -7.21
N LYS A 17 -0.61 -11.93 -8.33
CA LYS A 17 0.11 -11.91 -9.62
C LYS A 17 -0.16 -10.64 -10.42
N VAL A 18 -1.40 -10.16 -10.39
CA VAL A 18 -1.85 -9.02 -11.19
C VAL A 18 -1.30 -7.70 -10.66
N PHE A 19 -1.37 -7.45 -9.37
CA PHE A 19 -0.98 -6.16 -8.79
C PHE A 19 0.49 -5.77 -9.04
N PRO A 20 1.49 -6.61 -8.76
CA PRO A 20 2.89 -6.27 -9.06
C PRO A 20 3.15 -6.06 -10.56
N TYR A 21 2.45 -6.79 -11.41
CA TYR A 21 2.54 -6.60 -12.85
C TYR A 21 2.01 -5.22 -13.26
N LEU A 22 0.83 -4.83 -12.75
CA LEU A 22 0.24 -3.51 -12.98
C LEU A 22 1.16 -2.40 -12.46
N ALA A 23 1.67 -2.53 -11.25
CA ALA A 23 2.56 -1.55 -10.62
C ALA A 23 3.84 -1.32 -11.44
N LYS A 24 4.40 -2.38 -12.02
CA LYS A 24 5.58 -2.29 -12.88
C LYS A 24 5.30 -1.65 -14.24
N ARG A 25 4.11 -1.87 -14.80
CA ARG A 25 3.76 -1.42 -16.17
C ARG A 25 3.11 -0.05 -16.22
N GLY A 26 2.46 0.38 -15.13
CA GLY A 26 1.64 1.59 -15.12
C GLY A 26 0.30 1.40 -15.85
N LEU A 27 -0.50 2.47 -15.88
CA LEU A 27 -1.86 2.43 -16.45
C LEU A 27 -1.94 2.48 -17.97
N GLU A 28 -0.96 3.10 -18.62
CA GLU A 28 -1.09 3.54 -20.03
C GLU A 28 -1.25 2.41 -21.03
N ASN A 29 -0.75 1.21 -20.71
CA ASN A 29 -0.72 0.09 -21.66
C ASN A 29 -1.33 -1.19 -21.08
N VAL A 30 -2.24 -1.10 -20.11
CA VAL A 30 -2.85 -2.29 -19.52
C VAL A 30 -4.01 -2.78 -20.36
N THR A 31 -3.76 -3.85 -21.12
CA THR A 31 -4.80 -4.64 -21.80
C THR A 31 -4.94 -6.01 -21.14
N ILE A 32 -6.10 -6.63 -21.26
CA ILE A 32 -6.31 -8.02 -20.76
C ILE A 32 -5.32 -8.99 -21.40
N ARG A 33 -5.02 -8.83 -22.68
CA ARG A 33 -4.05 -9.65 -23.40
C ARG A 33 -2.64 -9.54 -22.81
N GLU A 34 -2.24 -8.33 -22.42
CA GLU A 34 -0.94 -8.08 -21.80
C GLU A 34 -0.88 -8.59 -20.38
N LEU A 35 -1.97 -8.42 -19.60
CA LEU A 35 -2.09 -9.03 -18.28
C LEU A 35 -1.91 -10.55 -18.36
N CYS A 36 -2.65 -11.22 -19.25
CA CYS A 36 -2.53 -12.66 -19.44
C CYS A 36 -1.11 -13.08 -19.82
N ARG A 37 -0.48 -12.34 -20.75
CA ARG A 37 0.89 -12.63 -21.21
C ARG A 37 1.92 -12.41 -20.11
N GLY A 38 1.79 -11.35 -19.33
CA GLY A 38 2.77 -10.95 -18.31
C GLY A 38 2.65 -11.73 -16.99
N THR A 39 1.45 -12.16 -16.64
CA THR A 39 1.18 -12.91 -15.41
C THR A 39 1.11 -14.42 -15.60
N GLY A 40 1.00 -14.89 -16.85
CA GLY A 40 0.75 -16.30 -17.16
C GLY A 40 -0.68 -16.76 -16.87
N ILE A 41 -1.58 -15.86 -16.48
CA ILE A 41 -2.98 -16.16 -16.20
C ILE A 41 -3.77 -16.24 -17.50
N VAL A 42 -4.62 -17.25 -17.63
CA VAL A 42 -5.52 -17.34 -18.80
C VAL A 42 -6.70 -16.39 -18.64
N GLN A 43 -7.17 -15.81 -19.76
CA GLN A 43 -8.24 -14.82 -19.77
C GLN A 43 -9.52 -15.32 -19.10
N GLY A 44 -9.89 -16.59 -19.29
CA GLY A 44 -11.05 -17.20 -18.65
C GLY A 44 -10.98 -17.19 -17.13
N SER A 45 -9.78 -17.34 -16.53
CA SER A 45 -9.61 -17.25 -15.06
C SER A 45 -9.79 -15.82 -14.56
N LEU A 46 -9.35 -14.80 -15.32
CA LEU A 46 -9.59 -13.41 -14.94
C LEU A 46 -11.09 -13.09 -14.92
N TYR A 47 -11.82 -13.43 -15.98
CA TYR A 47 -13.25 -13.13 -16.07
C TYR A 47 -14.15 -14.07 -15.25
N TYR A 48 -13.63 -15.17 -14.74
CA TYR A 48 -14.34 -15.98 -13.76
C TYR A 48 -14.48 -15.26 -12.40
N TRP A 49 -13.44 -14.48 -12.02
CA TRP A 49 -13.36 -13.82 -10.71
C TRP A 49 -13.69 -12.31 -10.76
N PHE A 50 -13.62 -11.69 -11.93
CA PHE A 50 -13.81 -10.25 -12.10
C PHE A 50 -14.72 -9.97 -13.30
N ASP A 51 -15.65 -9.05 -13.13
CA ASP A 51 -16.66 -8.74 -14.16
C ASP A 51 -16.04 -8.05 -15.39
N ASP A 52 -15.09 -7.14 -15.17
CA ASP A 52 -14.46 -6.35 -16.22
C ASP A 52 -13.01 -5.96 -15.89
N LYS A 53 -12.35 -5.31 -16.85
CA LYS A 53 -10.97 -4.81 -16.68
C LYS A 53 -10.86 -3.81 -15.52
N THR A 54 -11.84 -2.95 -15.31
CA THR A 54 -11.83 -1.95 -14.24
C THR A 54 -11.84 -2.64 -12.89
N THR A 55 -12.66 -3.66 -12.76
CA THR A 55 -12.74 -4.50 -11.55
C THR A 55 -11.43 -5.24 -11.29
N ILE A 56 -10.83 -5.84 -12.32
CA ILE A 56 -9.50 -6.48 -12.19
C ILE A 56 -8.48 -5.48 -11.63
N VAL A 57 -8.38 -4.30 -12.24
CA VAL A 57 -7.39 -3.28 -11.87
C VAL A 57 -7.64 -2.77 -10.44
N CYS A 58 -8.87 -2.39 -10.12
CA CYS A 58 -9.20 -1.77 -8.84
C CYS A 58 -9.08 -2.76 -7.67
N GLU A 59 -9.68 -3.94 -7.79
CA GLU A 59 -9.70 -4.91 -6.69
C GLU A 59 -8.33 -5.56 -6.45
N SER A 60 -7.57 -5.83 -7.54
CA SER A 60 -6.19 -6.29 -7.36
C SER A 60 -5.31 -5.22 -6.71
N THR A 61 -5.56 -3.93 -7.01
CA THR A 61 -4.84 -2.83 -6.37
C THR A 61 -5.23 -2.66 -4.90
N GLU A 62 -6.52 -2.77 -4.59
CA GLU A 62 -6.99 -2.74 -3.20
C GLU A 62 -6.36 -3.85 -2.37
N TRP A 63 -6.38 -5.09 -2.88
CA TRP A 63 -5.72 -6.22 -2.24
C TRP A 63 -4.23 -5.95 -2.03
N GLY A 64 -3.55 -5.51 -3.09
CA GLY A 64 -2.11 -5.26 -3.07
C GLY A 64 -1.72 -4.16 -2.09
N LEU A 65 -2.47 -3.06 -2.06
CA LEU A 65 -2.21 -1.95 -1.14
C LEU A 65 -2.43 -2.37 0.32
N LYS A 66 -3.49 -3.14 0.63
CA LYS A 66 -3.69 -3.71 1.97
C LYS A 66 -2.50 -4.57 2.40
N ASN A 67 -2.04 -5.43 1.49
CA ASN A 67 -0.92 -6.32 1.74
C ASN A 67 0.40 -5.54 1.97
N VAL A 68 0.74 -4.62 1.07
CA VAL A 68 1.95 -3.77 1.17
C VAL A 68 1.93 -2.94 2.46
N THR A 69 0.80 -2.31 2.79
CA THR A 69 0.66 -1.52 4.01
C THR A 69 0.87 -2.37 5.27
N ASN A 70 0.28 -3.56 5.32
CA ASN A 70 0.50 -4.48 6.43
C ASN A 70 1.96 -4.91 6.52
N GLN A 71 2.63 -5.25 5.41
CA GLN A 71 4.04 -5.65 5.41
C GLN A 71 4.95 -4.54 5.94
N ILE A 72 4.76 -3.29 5.50
CA ILE A 72 5.53 -2.14 5.98
C ILE A 72 5.38 -1.97 7.49
N PHE A 73 4.16 -1.99 8.01
CA PHE A 73 3.94 -1.80 9.44
C PHE A 73 4.41 -3.00 10.27
N GLU A 74 4.15 -4.23 9.85
CA GLU A 74 4.62 -5.41 10.60
C GLU A 74 6.15 -5.48 10.65
N TYR A 75 6.84 -5.12 9.55
CA TYR A 75 8.29 -4.99 9.54
C TYR A 75 8.78 -3.94 10.56
N ALA A 76 8.17 -2.76 10.55
CA ALA A 76 8.54 -1.68 11.45
C ALA A 76 8.29 -2.05 12.93
N PHE A 77 7.20 -2.75 13.22
CA PHE A 77 6.90 -3.24 14.57
C PHE A 77 7.81 -4.38 15.02
N ALA A 78 8.26 -5.26 14.13
CA ALA A 78 9.18 -6.34 14.48
C ALA A 78 10.57 -5.84 14.90
N SER A 79 10.96 -4.67 14.39
CA SER A 79 12.30 -4.08 14.61
C SER A 79 12.25 -2.81 15.48
N ILE A 80 11.17 -2.63 16.26
CA ILE A 80 11.01 -1.42 17.05
C ILE A 80 11.87 -1.45 18.33
N ASN A 81 12.80 -0.51 18.43
CA ASN A 81 13.54 -0.23 19.67
C ASN A 81 13.04 1.07 20.32
N ASP A 82 12.71 2.05 19.49
CA ASP A 82 12.12 3.33 19.84
C ASP A 82 11.29 3.85 18.65
N LEU A 83 10.61 4.97 18.84
CA LEU A 83 9.76 5.52 17.79
C LEU A 83 10.56 6.04 16.58
N ARG A 84 11.78 6.50 16.80
CA ARG A 84 12.65 6.98 15.72
C ARG A 84 13.05 5.81 14.82
N SER A 85 13.45 4.68 15.41
CA SER A 85 13.73 3.46 14.65
C SER A 85 12.50 2.92 13.93
N PHE A 86 11.30 3.01 14.54
CA PHE A 86 10.06 2.62 13.90
C PHE A 86 9.81 3.37 12.58
N PHE A 87 9.86 4.70 12.58
CA PHE A 87 9.63 5.48 11.37
C PHE A 87 10.75 5.32 10.33
N SER A 88 12.01 5.20 10.77
CA SER A 88 13.12 4.90 9.86
C SER A 88 12.93 3.57 9.17
N ASN A 89 12.56 2.53 9.93
CA ASN A 89 12.28 1.20 9.40
C ASN A 89 11.09 1.20 8.43
N CYS A 90 10.04 1.99 8.72
CA CYS A 90 8.95 2.18 7.77
C CYS A 90 9.44 2.75 6.44
N LEU A 91 10.26 3.82 6.46
CA LEU A 91 10.79 4.42 5.23
C LEU A 91 11.70 3.46 4.45
N ASP A 92 12.51 2.67 5.15
CA ASP A 92 13.38 1.69 4.52
C ASP A 92 12.57 0.58 3.86
N GLU A 93 11.51 0.09 4.51
CA GLU A 93 10.62 -0.91 3.94
C GLU A 93 9.79 -0.35 2.77
N VAL A 94 9.27 0.88 2.88
CA VAL A 94 8.58 1.60 1.80
C VAL A 94 9.41 1.65 0.51
N SER A 95 10.74 1.75 0.64
CA SER A 95 11.63 1.80 -0.53
C SER A 95 11.48 0.59 -1.47
N LYS A 96 11.07 -0.56 -0.94
CA LYS A 96 10.86 -1.79 -1.71
C LYS A 96 9.57 -1.79 -2.51
N TYR A 97 8.59 -0.96 -2.11
CA TYR A 97 7.22 -0.93 -2.66
C TYR A 97 6.88 0.39 -3.36
N LYS A 98 7.88 1.16 -3.77
CA LYS A 98 7.64 2.47 -4.41
C LYS A 98 6.79 2.38 -5.66
N ASN A 99 7.01 1.38 -6.51
CA ASN A 99 6.25 1.21 -7.75
C ASN A 99 4.78 0.90 -7.45
N GLU A 100 4.53 0.03 -6.48
CA GLU A 100 3.20 -0.36 -6.02
C GLU A 100 2.44 0.86 -5.46
N LEU A 101 3.09 1.61 -4.59
CA LEU A 101 2.49 2.81 -4.01
C LEU A 101 2.26 3.92 -5.06
N ARG A 102 3.23 4.18 -5.95
CA ARG A 102 3.04 5.12 -7.08
C ARG A 102 1.87 4.74 -7.97
N PHE A 103 1.72 3.45 -8.26
CA PHE A 103 0.62 2.96 -9.07
C PHE A 103 -0.74 3.24 -8.42
N VAL A 104 -0.85 3.08 -7.10
CA VAL A 104 -2.06 3.44 -6.36
C VAL A 104 -2.43 4.91 -6.55
N TYR A 105 -1.44 5.83 -6.53
CA TYR A 105 -1.68 7.26 -6.76
C TYR A 105 -2.07 7.56 -8.19
N GLN A 106 -1.47 6.90 -9.17
CA GLN A 106 -1.91 7.00 -10.55
C GLN A 106 -3.39 6.63 -10.69
N LEU A 107 -3.80 5.53 -10.05
CA LEU A 107 -5.20 5.11 -10.06
C LEU A 107 -6.11 6.11 -9.36
N ALA A 108 -5.74 6.58 -8.17
CA ALA A 108 -6.53 7.54 -7.41
C ALA A 108 -6.73 8.88 -8.13
N ALA A 109 -5.75 9.29 -8.94
CA ALA A 109 -5.81 10.49 -9.78
C ALA A 109 -6.48 10.25 -11.15
N SER A 110 -6.68 9.00 -11.55
CA SER A 110 -7.27 8.66 -12.85
C SER A 110 -8.75 9.03 -12.93
N PRO A 111 -9.22 9.69 -14.00
CA PRO A 111 -10.64 9.94 -14.21
C PRO A 111 -11.45 8.64 -14.40
N VAL A 112 -10.82 7.54 -14.81
CA VAL A 112 -11.49 6.26 -15.09
C VAL A 112 -11.60 5.41 -13.81
N TYR A 113 -10.54 5.36 -13.01
CA TYR A 113 -10.42 4.43 -11.86
C TYR A 113 -10.57 5.13 -10.51
N GLY A 114 -10.38 6.48 -10.47
CA GLY A 114 -10.18 7.22 -9.24
C GLY A 114 -11.36 7.16 -8.29
N GLU A 115 -12.60 7.22 -8.78
CA GLU A 115 -13.79 7.12 -7.93
C GLU A 115 -13.82 5.78 -7.17
N LYS A 116 -13.61 4.67 -7.90
CA LYS A 116 -13.65 3.33 -7.33
C LYS A 116 -12.51 3.09 -6.33
N ILE A 117 -11.30 3.60 -6.61
CA ILE A 117 -10.17 3.50 -5.68
C ILE A 117 -10.38 4.37 -4.44
N ARG A 118 -10.88 5.61 -4.57
CA ARG A 118 -11.16 6.46 -3.40
C ARG A 118 -12.28 5.90 -2.52
N ALA A 119 -13.22 5.14 -3.09
CA ALA A 119 -14.24 4.47 -2.29
C ALA A 119 -13.67 3.43 -1.31
N THR A 120 -12.45 2.92 -1.56
CA THR A 120 -11.76 1.98 -0.65
C THR A 120 -11.08 2.67 0.55
N GLU A 121 -11.13 4.00 0.65
CA GLU A 121 -10.51 4.78 1.74
C GLU A 121 -10.92 4.30 3.13
N LYS A 122 -12.19 3.91 3.31
CA LYS A 122 -12.71 3.40 4.58
C LYS A 122 -11.96 2.15 5.05
N GLU A 123 -11.61 1.26 4.13
CA GLU A 123 -10.86 0.04 4.41
C GLU A 123 -9.43 0.35 4.85
N PHE A 124 -8.80 1.35 4.23
CA PHE A 124 -7.45 1.81 4.62
C PHE A 124 -7.44 2.48 5.97
N ASN A 125 -8.46 3.27 6.29
CA ASN A 125 -8.62 3.86 7.60
C ASN A 125 -8.68 2.81 8.70
N LEU A 126 -9.31 1.64 8.47
CA LEU A 126 -9.30 0.53 9.42
C LEU A 126 -7.89 -0.04 9.65
N ILE A 127 -7.07 -0.13 8.62
CA ILE A 127 -5.68 -0.57 8.74
C ILE A 127 -4.87 0.45 9.57
N TYR A 128 -4.98 1.74 9.25
CA TYR A 128 -4.30 2.79 9.99
C TYR A 128 -4.76 2.88 11.45
N ASP A 129 -6.04 2.71 11.72
CA ASP A 129 -6.59 2.68 13.09
C ASP A 129 -6.05 1.45 13.87
N LYS A 130 -5.92 0.29 13.22
CA LYS A 130 -5.27 -0.90 13.82
C LYS A 130 -3.86 -0.58 14.30
N TYR A 131 -3.04 0.01 13.43
CA TYR A 131 -1.65 0.31 13.74
C TYR A 131 -1.49 1.51 14.67
N THR A 132 -2.37 2.50 14.59
CA THR A 132 -2.43 3.62 15.55
C THR A 132 -2.71 3.12 16.96
N ARG A 133 -3.66 2.20 17.14
CA ARG A 133 -3.93 1.56 18.45
C ARG A 133 -2.73 0.81 18.99
N ARG A 134 -2.04 0.05 18.13
CA ARG A 134 -0.84 -0.69 18.52
C ARG A 134 0.29 0.25 18.97
N LEU A 135 0.52 1.36 18.23
CA LEU A 135 1.46 2.40 18.63
C LEU A 135 1.05 3.11 19.92
N SER A 136 -0.22 3.44 20.06
CA SER A 136 -0.80 4.08 21.27
C SER A 136 -0.54 3.24 22.52
N ALA A 137 -0.78 1.94 22.46
CA ALA A 137 -0.48 1.01 23.55
C ALA A 137 1.01 0.96 23.88
N LEU A 138 1.88 0.92 22.87
CA LEU A 138 3.33 0.83 23.03
C LEU A 138 3.93 2.12 23.62
N LEU A 139 3.40 3.29 23.22
CA LEU A 139 3.85 4.60 23.66
C LEU A 139 3.13 5.09 24.92
N ASN A 140 2.16 4.33 25.44
CA ASN A 140 1.31 4.71 26.57
C ASN A 140 0.67 6.11 26.40
N CYS A 141 0.12 6.40 25.22
CA CYS A 141 -0.52 7.66 24.89
C CYS A 141 -1.92 7.44 24.30
N LYS A 142 -2.76 8.47 24.27
CA LYS A 142 -4.12 8.36 23.72
C LYS A 142 -4.08 8.31 22.20
N GLU A 143 -4.87 7.42 21.59
CA GLU A 143 -4.99 7.29 20.12
C GLU A 143 -5.32 8.61 19.43
N GLN A 144 -6.24 9.40 20.01
CA GLN A 144 -6.64 10.70 19.46
C GLN A 144 -5.49 11.70 19.32
N ASN A 145 -4.47 11.59 20.17
CA ASN A 145 -3.28 12.44 20.13
C ASN A 145 -2.29 11.95 19.08
N LEU A 146 -2.23 10.64 18.87
CA LEU A 146 -1.30 10.01 17.95
C LEU A 146 -1.80 10.03 16.49
N LYS A 147 -3.11 9.95 16.29
CA LYS A 147 -3.72 9.85 14.95
C LYS A 147 -3.28 10.97 13.97
N PRO A 148 -3.21 12.25 14.34
CA PRO A 148 -2.71 13.30 13.46
C PRO A 148 -1.25 13.08 13.04
N LEU A 149 -0.41 12.54 13.92
CA LEU A 149 1.00 12.25 13.61
C LEU A 149 1.13 11.08 12.63
N VAL A 150 0.27 10.07 12.75
CA VAL A 150 0.22 8.97 11.79
C VAL A 150 -0.15 9.50 10.40
N TYR A 151 -1.09 10.42 10.27
CA TYR A 151 -1.41 11.05 8.98
C TYR A 151 -0.27 11.91 8.44
N LEU A 152 0.43 12.66 9.28
CA LEU A 152 1.64 13.39 8.87
C LEU A 152 2.74 12.44 8.39
N PHE A 153 2.92 11.31 9.08
CA PHE A 153 3.84 10.27 8.64
C PHE A 153 3.48 9.70 7.27
N ILE A 154 2.19 9.38 7.05
CA ILE A 154 1.71 8.92 5.75
C ILE A 154 2.01 9.95 4.66
N SER A 155 1.82 11.25 4.92
CA SER A 155 2.14 12.33 3.99
C SER A 155 3.64 12.39 3.68
N ALA A 156 4.50 12.18 4.67
CA ALA A 156 5.95 12.10 4.48
C ALA A 156 6.36 10.89 3.61
N VAL A 157 5.72 9.74 3.84
CA VAL A 157 5.91 8.55 2.99
C VAL A 157 5.50 8.83 1.55
N LEU A 158 4.39 9.57 1.35
CA LEU A 158 3.91 9.96 0.03
C LEU A 158 4.93 10.81 -0.74
N ASP A 159 5.47 11.82 -0.10
CA ASP A 159 6.53 12.67 -0.68
C ASP A 159 7.72 11.80 -1.14
N TYR A 160 8.16 10.88 -0.30
CA TYR A 160 9.24 9.96 -0.65
C TYR A 160 8.90 9.06 -1.84
N VAL A 161 7.68 8.51 -1.86
CA VAL A 161 7.24 7.62 -2.93
C VAL A 161 7.14 8.34 -4.27
N ILE A 162 6.60 9.55 -4.29
CA ILE A 162 6.33 10.31 -5.52
C ILE A 162 7.60 10.96 -6.08
N TRP A 163 8.36 11.64 -5.23
CA TRP A 163 9.46 12.48 -5.65
C TRP A 163 10.85 11.86 -5.49
N ASP A 164 10.92 10.70 -4.82
CA ASP A 164 12.20 10.01 -4.52
C ASP A 164 13.16 10.76 -3.60
N GLU A 165 12.65 11.77 -2.88
CA GLU A 165 13.42 12.64 -2.00
C GLU A 165 13.39 12.15 -0.55
N LYS A 166 14.23 11.15 -0.23
CA LYS A 166 14.28 10.56 1.12
C LYS A 166 14.64 11.58 2.20
N GLU A 167 15.56 12.49 1.91
CA GLU A 167 16.01 13.52 2.87
C GLU A 167 14.86 14.44 3.30
N LYS A 168 14.01 14.87 2.36
CA LYS A 168 12.84 15.69 2.65
C LYS A 168 11.87 14.99 3.59
N SER A 169 11.62 13.73 3.35
CA SER A 169 10.76 12.91 4.22
C SER A 169 11.37 12.72 5.61
N GLN A 170 12.69 12.55 5.70
CA GLN A 170 13.40 12.50 6.98
C GLN A 170 13.26 13.81 7.78
N MET A 171 13.34 14.98 7.12
CA MET A 171 13.09 16.27 7.77
C MET A 171 11.67 16.38 8.34
N GLN A 172 10.66 15.87 7.62
CA GLN A 172 9.28 15.81 8.11
C GLN A 172 9.15 14.87 9.32
N LEU A 173 9.87 13.74 9.35
CA LEU A 173 9.90 12.84 10.50
C LEU A 173 10.56 13.48 11.73
N GLU A 174 11.64 14.26 11.56
CA GLU A 174 12.24 14.99 12.68
C GLU A 174 11.26 15.96 13.33
N LEU A 175 10.39 16.60 12.54
CA LEU A 175 9.31 17.43 13.08
C LEU A 175 8.33 16.59 13.92
N ILE A 176 7.93 15.42 13.45
CA ILE A 176 7.07 14.49 14.20
C ILE A 176 7.73 14.14 15.54
N TYR A 177 9.02 13.79 15.55
CA TYR A 177 9.75 13.47 16.78
C TYR A 177 9.79 14.64 17.77
N SER A 178 9.90 15.87 17.29
CA SER A 178 9.95 17.08 18.13
C SER A 178 8.63 17.34 18.87
N VAL A 179 7.51 16.89 18.30
CA VAL A 179 6.16 17.10 18.85
C VAL A 179 5.74 15.98 19.77
N LEU A 180 6.24 14.77 19.58
CA LEU A 180 5.87 13.57 20.35
C LEU A 180 5.93 13.72 21.86
N PRO A 181 6.99 14.26 22.49
CA PRO A 181 7.06 14.41 23.94
C PRO A 181 5.94 15.30 24.52
N LYS A 182 5.37 16.19 23.70
CA LYS A 182 4.25 17.06 24.11
C LYS A 182 2.91 16.33 24.08
N ILE A 183 2.82 15.27 23.31
CA ILE A 183 1.58 14.48 23.09
C ILE A 183 1.51 13.31 24.07
N MET A 184 2.66 12.82 24.53
CA MET A 184 2.76 11.72 25.49
C MET A 184 2.48 12.13 26.94
N ARG A 185 2.27 13.42 27.21
CA ARG A 185 1.87 13.97 28.51
C ARG A 185 0.34 14.05 28.60
#